data_6cce10e5002f139b9ec853301df696bc
#
_entry.id   6cce10e5002f139b9ec853301df696bc
#
_cell.length_a   1.000
_cell.length_b   1.000
_cell.length_c   1.000
_cell.angle_alpha   90.00
_cell.angle_beta   90.00
_cell.angle_gamma   90.00
#
_symmetry.space_group_name_H-M   'P 1'
#
loop_
_entity.id
_entity.type
_entity.pdbx_description
1 polymer ?
#
loop_
_entity_poly.entity_id
_entity_poly.type
_entity_poly.pdbx_seq_one_letter_code
_entity_poly.pdbx_strand_id
1 'polypeptide(L)'
;MPLISDVIANYFEAGYRFHKFEPETSSGGRGAKTAFLIHGWGVRATSMEPLAAALAGMGFAVFNYDYPSSRRSIGEHAEVFLDLYRRTLRREHIAGKVCFVTHSMGGILLRAALAAMSEAECRNIDAVVMLGPPNRGSILAHLGKNDLVRRFNASLADMTTDPDSYVRNIPAPPFLPPVGIIAGKFDGKVPVEATALPEGQPCQRALVDCTHPGLRDPGNTLSAILYFLRRKTFR
;
A
#
# COMPACT_ATOMS: atom_id res chain seq x y z
N MET A 1 -12.13 5.18 12.36
CA MET A 1 -11.48 6.35 11.73
C MET A 1 -10.15 6.55 12.43
N PRO A 2 -9.09 7.03 11.76
CA PRO A 2 -7.98 7.59 12.51
C PRO A 2 -8.52 8.67 13.43
N LEU A 3 -7.95 8.81 14.61
CA LEU A 3 -8.29 9.90 15.51
C LEU A 3 -7.98 11.24 14.82
N ILE A 4 -8.69 12.29 15.13
CA ILE A 4 -8.42 13.63 14.57
C ILE A 4 -6.96 14.01 14.79
N SER A 5 -6.38 13.65 15.96
CA SER A 5 -4.97 13.80 16.28
C SER A 5 -4.04 13.11 15.27
N ASP A 6 -4.39 11.91 14.79
CA ASP A 6 -3.56 11.17 13.84
C ASP A 6 -3.53 11.86 12.48
N VAL A 7 -4.68 12.39 12.05
CA VAL A 7 -4.77 13.16 10.79
C VAL A 7 -3.96 14.44 10.87
N ILE A 8 -4.04 15.16 12.00
CA ILE A 8 -3.27 16.39 12.25
C ILE A 8 -1.77 16.06 12.27
N ALA A 9 -1.33 15.03 13.02
CA ALA A 9 0.06 14.61 13.07
C ALA A 9 0.58 14.19 11.67
N ASN A 10 -0.23 13.43 10.91
CA ASN A 10 0.13 13.08 9.53
C ASN A 10 0.29 14.33 8.66
N TYR A 11 -0.60 15.32 8.80
CA TYR A 11 -0.55 16.53 8.00
C TYR A 11 0.71 17.38 8.28
N PHE A 12 1.11 17.55 9.53
CA PHE A 12 2.19 18.47 9.91
C PHE A 12 3.56 17.80 10.08
N GLU A 13 3.62 16.54 10.51
CA GLU A 13 4.84 15.86 10.91
C GLU A 13 5.33 14.82 9.89
N ALA A 14 4.44 14.25 9.07
CA ALA A 14 4.84 13.26 8.07
C ALA A 14 5.71 13.90 6.98
N GLY A 15 6.73 13.16 6.56
CA GLY A 15 7.64 13.53 5.49
C GLY A 15 7.79 12.40 4.49
N TYR A 16 8.24 12.73 3.28
CA TYR A 16 8.50 11.72 2.24
C TYR A 16 9.84 11.02 2.48
N ARG A 17 9.81 9.85 3.14
CA ARG A 17 11.00 9.07 3.47
C ARG A 17 10.69 7.59 3.66
N PHE A 18 11.71 6.76 3.59
CA PHE A 18 11.64 5.37 4.02
C PHE A 18 12.30 5.18 5.41
N HIS A 19 11.62 4.47 6.29
CA HIS A 19 12.21 3.91 7.52
C HIS A 19 12.65 2.48 7.20
N LYS A 20 13.94 2.19 7.35
CA LYS A 20 14.51 0.89 7.03
C LYS A 20 14.51 -0.01 8.26
N PHE A 21 14.10 -1.26 8.07
CA PHE A 21 14.22 -2.35 9.04
C PHE A 21 15.14 -3.40 8.42
N GLU A 22 16.22 -3.69 9.10
CA GLU A 22 17.18 -4.70 8.64
C GLU A 22 16.67 -6.11 8.95
N PRO A 23 16.99 -7.11 8.12
CA PRO A 23 16.59 -8.49 8.38
C PRO A 23 17.30 -9.02 9.62
N GLU A 24 16.54 -9.62 10.55
CA GLU A 24 17.08 -10.19 11.78
C GLU A 24 17.87 -11.48 11.56
N THR A 25 17.60 -12.19 10.45
CA THR A 25 18.29 -13.43 10.10
C THR A 25 19.13 -13.23 8.86
N SER A 26 20.43 -13.50 8.97
CA SER A 26 21.30 -13.67 7.79
C SER A 26 20.82 -14.91 7.02
N SER A 27 20.08 -14.71 5.93
CA SER A 27 19.75 -15.81 5.03
C SER A 27 21.04 -16.29 4.38
N GLY A 28 21.59 -17.41 4.87
CA GLY A 28 22.85 -17.96 4.42
C GLY A 28 22.89 -18.05 2.88
N GLY A 29 23.71 -17.24 2.25
CA GLY A 29 24.08 -17.31 0.83
C GLY A 29 23.07 -16.79 -0.20
N ARG A 30 21.84 -16.41 0.17
CA ARG A 30 20.89 -15.70 -0.72
C ARG A 30 20.63 -14.32 -0.14
N GLY A 31 20.81 -13.28 -0.92
CA GLY A 31 20.51 -11.91 -0.51
C GLY A 31 19.11 -11.79 0.11
N ALA A 32 18.96 -10.93 1.13
CA ALA A 32 17.68 -10.70 1.78
C ALA A 32 16.63 -10.26 0.75
N LYS A 33 15.40 -10.78 0.88
CA LYS A 33 14.27 -10.31 0.08
C LYS A 33 13.93 -8.88 0.50
N THR A 34 13.60 -8.03 -0.45
CA THR A 34 13.25 -6.63 -0.15
C THR A 34 11.74 -6.43 -0.21
N ALA A 35 11.19 -5.80 0.82
CA ALA A 35 9.79 -5.41 0.89
C ALA A 35 9.63 -3.90 1.09
N PHE A 36 8.72 -3.29 0.33
CA PHE A 36 8.31 -1.90 0.52
C PHE A 36 6.90 -1.88 1.12
N LEU A 37 6.71 -1.13 2.21
CA LEU A 37 5.42 -0.95 2.88
C LEU A 37 4.89 0.45 2.63
N ILE A 38 3.58 0.57 2.38
CA ILE A 38 2.90 1.86 2.14
C ILE A 38 1.64 1.91 2.99
N HIS A 39 1.58 2.87 3.92
CA HIS A 39 0.42 3.05 4.82
C HIS A 39 -0.78 3.72 4.13
N GLY A 40 -1.93 3.75 4.80
CA GLY A 40 -3.16 4.34 4.33
C GLY A 40 -3.33 5.83 4.66
N TRP A 41 -4.52 6.35 4.34
CA TRP A 41 -4.91 7.73 4.61
C TRP A 41 -4.99 8.03 6.12
N GLY A 42 -4.53 9.25 6.49
CA GLY A 42 -4.68 9.80 7.84
C GLY A 42 -3.85 9.12 8.92
N VAL A 43 -2.89 8.28 8.55
CA VAL A 43 -1.94 7.63 9.46
C VAL A 43 -0.51 7.85 8.98
N ARG A 44 0.46 7.34 9.73
CA ARG A 44 1.91 7.44 9.41
C ARG A 44 2.53 6.05 9.23
N ALA A 45 3.80 6.02 8.82
CA ALA A 45 4.58 4.79 8.74
C ALA A 45 4.58 4.00 10.04
N THR A 46 4.53 4.67 11.20
CA THR A 46 4.42 4.04 12.53
C THR A 46 3.26 3.06 12.63
N SER A 47 2.19 3.29 11.88
CA SER A 47 1.03 2.38 11.84
C SER A 47 1.32 1.04 11.17
N MET A 48 2.41 0.92 10.42
CA MET A 48 2.86 -0.30 9.73
C MET A 48 4.11 -0.91 10.38
N GLU A 49 4.68 -0.27 11.42
CA GLU A 49 5.90 -0.75 12.10
C GLU A 49 5.78 -2.17 12.66
N PRO A 50 4.66 -2.57 13.30
CA PRO A 50 4.54 -3.96 13.77
C PRO A 50 4.66 -4.98 12.64
N LEU A 51 4.06 -4.67 11.47
CA LEU A 51 4.15 -5.54 10.31
C LEU A 51 5.55 -5.47 9.66
N ALA A 52 6.18 -4.29 9.64
CA ALA A 52 7.55 -4.12 9.14
C ALA A 52 8.56 -4.94 9.98
N ALA A 53 8.46 -4.86 11.30
CA ALA A 53 9.29 -5.64 12.21
C ALA A 53 9.06 -7.15 12.05
N ALA A 54 7.80 -7.58 11.93
CA ALA A 54 7.49 -8.99 11.73
C ALA A 54 8.05 -9.53 10.39
N LEU A 55 8.03 -8.74 9.31
CA LEU A 55 8.66 -9.12 8.04
C LEU A 55 10.18 -9.12 8.13
N ALA A 56 10.78 -8.18 8.86
CA ALA A 56 12.22 -8.16 9.12
C ALA A 56 12.66 -9.41 9.90
N GLY A 57 11.90 -9.83 10.90
CA GLY A 57 12.09 -11.11 11.61
C GLY A 57 11.98 -12.34 10.70
N MET A 58 11.29 -12.21 9.57
CA MET A 58 11.18 -13.26 8.54
C MET A 58 12.27 -13.15 7.45
N GLY A 59 13.29 -12.32 7.65
CA GLY A 59 14.45 -12.19 6.77
C GLY A 59 14.28 -11.21 5.59
N PHE A 60 13.31 -10.29 5.67
CA PHE A 60 13.16 -9.23 4.68
C PHE A 60 13.93 -7.97 5.09
N ALA A 61 14.62 -7.32 4.14
CA ALA A 61 14.97 -5.92 4.27
C ALA A 61 13.71 -5.08 3.96
N VAL A 62 13.22 -4.32 4.94
CA VAL A 62 11.93 -3.62 4.82
C VAL A 62 12.12 -2.12 4.73
N PHE A 63 11.49 -1.48 3.76
CA PHE A 63 11.42 -0.04 3.57
C PHE A 63 9.98 0.44 3.80
N ASN A 64 9.71 1.00 4.97
CA ASN A 64 8.40 1.48 5.38
C ASN A 64 8.24 2.96 5.02
N TYR A 65 7.37 3.27 4.08
CA TYR A 65 7.18 4.60 3.52
C TYR A 65 6.34 5.49 4.42
N ASP A 66 6.91 6.65 4.84
CA ASP A 66 6.21 7.73 5.52
C ASP A 66 5.90 8.85 4.52
N TYR A 67 4.64 9.32 4.49
CA TYR A 67 4.21 10.40 3.63
C TYR A 67 2.98 11.13 4.20
N PRO A 68 2.81 12.43 3.93
CA PRO A 68 1.68 13.22 4.41
C PRO A 68 0.41 12.92 3.60
N SER A 69 -0.19 11.77 3.85
CA SER A 69 -1.21 11.12 3.03
C SER A 69 -2.48 11.93 2.73
N SER A 70 -2.71 13.06 3.43
CA SER A 70 -3.84 13.96 3.22
C SER A 70 -3.49 15.23 2.43
N ARG A 71 -2.19 15.61 2.32
CA ARG A 71 -1.77 16.93 1.81
C ARG A 71 -1.90 17.11 0.31
N ARG A 72 -1.80 16.04 -0.47
CA ARG A 72 -1.77 16.07 -1.93
C ARG A 72 -2.74 15.04 -2.50
N SER A 73 -3.01 15.13 -3.78
CA SER A 73 -3.71 14.09 -4.53
C SER A 73 -2.92 12.78 -4.53
N ILE A 74 -3.60 11.67 -4.78
CA ILE A 74 -2.94 10.36 -4.87
C ILE A 74 -1.94 10.32 -6.02
N GLY A 75 -2.24 10.99 -7.14
CA GLY A 75 -1.32 11.10 -8.28
C GLY A 75 0.00 11.77 -7.90
N GLU A 76 -0.06 12.94 -7.24
CA GLU A 76 1.14 13.64 -6.76
C GLU A 76 1.94 12.82 -5.73
N HIS A 77 1.25 12.10 -4.83
CA HIS A 77 1.91 11.18 -3.91
C HIS A 77 2.62 10.03 -4.65
N ALA A 78 2.02 9.51 -5.71
CA ALA A 78 2.59 8.43 -6.51
C ALA A 78 3.86 8.89 -7.25
N GLU A 79 3.88 10.11 -7.78
CA GLU A 79 5.07 10.69 -8.42
C GLU A 79 6.24 10.81 -7.44
N VAL A 80 5.99 11.40 -6.26
CA VAL A 80 7.03 11.55 -5.22
C VAL A 80 7.50 10.17 -4.72
N PHE A 81 6.58 9.25 -4.51
CA PHE A 81 6.92 7.87 -4.13
C PHE A 81 7.83 7.21 -5.17
N LEU A 82 7.47 7.30 -6.45
CA LEU A 82 8.21 6.65 -7.53
C LEU A 82 9.63 7.19 -7.67
N ASP A 83 9.82 8.49 -7.56
CA ASP A 83 11.16 9.10 -7.56
C ASP A 83 11.99 8.62 -6.36
N LEU A 84 11.42 8.64 -5.15
CA LEU A 84 12.10 8.18 -3.95
C LEU A 84 12.40 6.67 -4.00
N TYR A 85 11.48 5.84 -4.50
CA TYR A 85 11.65 4.42 -4.72
C TYR A 85 12.84 4.14 -5.66
N ARG A 86 12.89 4.80 -6.82
CA ARG A 86 14.00 4.66 -7.78
C ARG A 86 15.34 5.06 -7.18
N ARG A 87 15.39 6.15 -6.41
CA ARG A 87 16.61 6.57 -5.69
C ARG A 87 17.02 5.55 -4.65
N THR A 88 16.06 5.00 -3.92
CA THR A 88 16.33 3.99 -2.88
C THR A 88 16.87 2.71 -3.49
N LEU A 89 16.31 2.21 -4.59
CA LEU A 89 16.85 1.04 -5.29
C LEU A 89 18.33 1.22 -5.66
N ARG A 90 18.70 2.40 -6.18
CA ARG A 90 20.09 2.72 -6.53
C ARG A 90 21.00 2.84 -5.31
N ARG A 91 20.57 3.60 -4.29
CA ARG A 91 21.37 3.86 -3.08
C ARG A 91 21.65 2.61 -2.28
N GLU A 92 20.66 1.75 -2.14
CA GLU A 92 20.74 0.50 -1.37
C GLU A 92 21.24 -0.69 -2.22
N HIS A 93 21.63 -0.45 -3.49
CA HIS A 93 22.11 -1.47 -4.44
C HIS A 93 21.15 -2.67 -4.58
N ILE A 94 19.83 -2.40 -4.59
CA ILE A 94 18.81 -3.45 -4.70
C ILE A 94 18.69 -3.86 -6.17
N ALA A 95 19.36 -4.96 -6.53
CA ALA A 95 19.33 -5.52 -7.88
C ALA A 95 18.29 -6.65 -8.04
N GLY A 96 17.83 -7.24 -6.95
CA GLY A 96 16.86 -8.33 -6.94
C GLY A 96 15.41 -7.83 -7.05
N LYS A 97 14.50 -8.78 -7.28
CA LYS A 97 13.07 -8.48 -7.27
C LYS A 97 12.61 -8.03 -5.89
N VAL A 98 11.70 -7.07 -5.88
CA VAL A 98 11.09 -6.51 -4.67
C VAL A 98 9.64 -6.93 -4.53
N CYS A 99 9.10 -6.90 -3.32
CA CYS A 99 7.67 -7.03 -3.09
C CYS A 99 7.10 -5.79 -2.40
N PHE A 100 5.79 -5.61 -2.55
CA PHE A 100 5.06 -4.54 -1.88
C PHE A 100 4.02 -5.10 -0.94
N VAL A 101 3.87 -4.46 0.23
CA VAL A 101 2.74 -4.69 1.14
C VAL A 101 2.12 -3.33 1.44
N THR A 102 0.87 -3.14 1.06
CA THR A 102 0.19 -1.85 1.18
C THR A 102 -1.06 -1.96 2.04
N HIS A 103 -1.42 -0.88 2.70
CA HIS A 103 -2.67 -0.82 3.46
C HIS A 103 -3.57 0.29 2.92
N SER A 104 -4.86 -0.01 2.68
CA SER A 104 -5.89 0.97 2.35
C SER A 104 -5.49 1.84 1.14
N MET A 105 -5.53 3.18 1.27
CA MET A 105 -5.11 4.14 0.23
C MET A 105 -3.69 3.89 -0.30
N GLY A 106 -2.79 3.30 0.50
CA GLY A 106 -1.45 2.92 0.05
C GLY A 106 -1.46 1.97 -1.15
N GLY A 107 -2.51 1.13 -1.27
CA GLY A 107 -2.73 0.28 -2.44
C GLY A 107 -3.10 1.08 -3.69
N ILE A 108 -3.87 2.16 -3.52
CA ILE A 108 -4.26 3.04 -4.63
C ILE A 108 -3.05 3.87 -5.11
N LEU A 109 -2.26 4.40 -4.15
CA LEU A 109 -1.00 5.07 -4.45
C LEU A 109 -0.06 4.15 -5.26
N LEU A 110 0.09 2.90 -4.83
CA LEU A 110 0.92 1.93 -5.56
C LEU A 110 0.38 1.65 -6.96
N ARG A 111 -0.95 1.52 -7.15
CA ARG A 111 -1.54 1.36 -8.49
C ARG A 111 -1.19 2.54 -9.40
N ALA A 112 -1.29 3.77 -8.90
CA ALA A 112 -0.91 4.97 -9.64
C ALA A 112 0.58 4.98 -10.00
N ALA A 113 1.45 4.58 -9.07
CA ALA A 113 2.88 4.45 -9.32
C ALA A 113 3.19 3.37 -10.37
N LEU A 114 2.54 2.19 -10.28
CA LEU A 114 2.70 1.10 -11.25
C LEU A 114 2.29 1.53 -12.68
N ALA A 115 1.22 2.32 -12.81
CA ALA A 115 0.77 2.85 -14.10
C ALA A 115 1.80 3.80 -14.75
N ALA A 116 2.65 4.46 -13.93
CA ALA A 116 3.71 5.36 -14.37
C ALA A 116 5.11 4.69 -14.47
N MET A 117 5.22 3.41 -14.13
CA MET A 117 6.44 2.61 -14.30
C MET A 117 6.59 2.13 -15.73
N SER A 118 7.83 1.89 -16.16
CA SER A 118 8.11 1.10 -17.36
C SER A 118 7.76 -0.37 -17.16
N GLU A 119 7.58 -1.11 -18.24
CA GLU A 119 7.34 -2.56 -18.18
C GLU A 119 8.48 -3.30 -17.46
N ALA A 120 9.72 -2.89 -17.70
CA ALA A 120 10.90 -3.46 -17.04
C ALA A 120 10.87 -3.25 -15.52
N GLU A 121 10.48 -2.05 -15.05
CA GLU A 121 10.32 -1.78 -13.63
C GLU A 121 9.21 -2.63 -13.00
N CYS A 122 8.06 -2.75 -13.67
CA CYS A 122 6.96 -3.60 -13.21
C CYS A 122 7.38 -5.09 -13.15
N ARG A 123 8.14 -5.60 -14.12
CA ARG A 123 8.64 -6.98 -14.13
C ARG A 123 9.68 -7.26 -13.03
N ASN A 124 10.30 -6.22 -12.47
CA ASN A 124 11.19 -6.34 -11.30
C ASN A 124 10.42 -6.43 -9.97
N ILE A 125 9.11 -6.38 -10.00
CA ILE A 125 8.26 -6.60 -8.81
C ILE A 125 7.87 -8.08 -8.77
N ASP A 126 8.24 -8.74 -7.66
CA ASP A 126 7.96 -10.16 -7.43
C ASP A 126 6.49 -10.42 -7.12
N ALA A 127 5.91 -9.57 -6.26
CA ALA A 127 4.51 -9.63 -5.87
C ALA A 127 4.05 -8.36 -5.15
N VAL A 128 2.74 -8.12 -5.17
CA VAL A 128 2.06 -7.06 -4.43
C VAL A 128 1.00 -7.69 -3.52
N VAL A 129 1.00 -7.33 -2.24
CA VAL A 129 -0.08 -7.66 -1.30
C VAL A 129 -0.77 -6.37 -0.88
N MET A 130 -2.08 -6.30 -1.08
CA MET A 130 -2.90 -5.14 -0.71
C MET A 130 -3.84 -5.50 0.44
N LEU A 131 -3.73 -4.80 1.54
CA LEU A 131 -4.54 -4.99 2.75
C LEU A 131 -5.70 -3.97 2.74
N GLY A 132 -6.92 -4.42 2.46
CA GLY A 132 -8.13 -3.60 2.43
C GLY A 132 -8.08 -2.40 1.48
N PRO A 133 -7.61 -2.52 0.23
CA PRO A 133 -7.51 -1.39 -0.69
C PRO A 133 -8.90 -0.95 -1.17
N PRO A 134 -9.25 0.34 -1.15
CA PRO A 134 -10.52 0.84 -1.72
C PRO A 134 -10.41 0.97 -3.26
N ASN A 135 -10.14 -0.13 -3.95
CA ASN A 135 -9.90 -0.15 -5.40
C ASN A 135 -11.10 0.32 -6.24
N ARG A 136 -12.31 0.20 -5.70
CA ARG A 136 -13.57 0.66 -6.31
C ARG A 136 -14.11 1.94 -5.67
N GLY A 137 -13.31 2.59 -4.84
CA GLY A 137 -13.68 3.76 -4.07
C GLY A 137 -14.20 3.41 -2.66
N SER A 138 -14.47 4.45 -1.87
CA SER A 138 -15.03 4.37 -0.52
C SER A 138 -16.13 5.41 -0.35
N ILE A 139 -17.24 5.02 0.28
CA ILE A 139 -18.33 5.93 0.60
C ILE A 139 -17.85 7.04 1.54
N LEU A 140 -16.95 6.72 2.49
CA LEU A 140 -16.38 7.72 3.39
C LEU A 140 -15.59 8.80 2.66
N ALA A 141 -15.08 8.51 1.47
CA ALA A 141 -14.32 9.46 0.66
C ALA A 141 -15.19 10.60 0.09
N HIS A 142 -16.51 10.45 0.06
CA HIS A 142 -17.43 11.53 -0.36
C HIS A 142 -17.38 12.77 0.55
N LEU A 143 -16.90 12.63 1.78
CA LEU A 143 -16.61 13.80 2.65
C LEU A 143 -15.56 14.74 2.00
N GLY A 144 -14.65 14.20 1.17
CA GLY A 144 -13.66 14.97 0.43
C GLY A 144 -14.23 15.83 -0.71
N LYS A 145 -15.51 15.70 -1.06
CA LYS A 145 -16.20 16.57 -2.03
C LYS A 145 -16.51 17.97 -1.48
N ASN A 146 -16.54 18.13 -0.17
CA ASN A 146 -16.68 19.45 0.46
C ASN A 146 -15.36 20.24 0.25
N ASP A 147 -15.45 21.45 -0.31
CA ASP A 147 -14.28 22.26 -0.67
C ASP A 147 -13.36 22.56 0.51
N LEU A 148 -13.93 22.78 1.70
CA LEU A 148 -13.15 23.00 2.92
C LEU A 148 -12.39 21.73 3.31
N VAL A 149 -13.03 20.57 3.25
CA VAL A 149 -12.38 19.27 3.53
C VAL A 149 -11.32 18.99 2.48
N ARG A 150 -11.61 19.21 1.19
CA ARG A 150 -10.69 19.00 0.07
C ARG A 150 -9.41 19.82 0.19
N ARG A 151 -9.50 21.06 0.70
CA ARG A 151 -8.33 21.93 0.91
C ARG A 151 -7.28 21.32 1.84
N PHE A 152 -7.73 20.52 2.83
CA PHE A 152 -6.85 19.87 3.80
C PHE A 152 -6.71 18.37 3.60
N ASN A 153 -7.47 17.78 2.65
CA ASN A 153 -7.53 16.33 2.42
C ASN A 153 -7.72 16.05 0.91
N ALA A 154 -6.76 16.49 0.10
CA ALA A 154 -6.85 16.37 -1.36
C ALA A 154 -7.02 14.92 -1.83
N SER A 155 -6.30 13.97 -1.21
CA SER A 155 -6.36 12.54 -1.55
C SER A 155 -7.71 11.89 -1.26
N LEU A 156 -8.52 12.45 -0.36
CA LEU A 156 -9.82 11.86 -0.01
C LEU A 156 -10.79 11.95 -1.20
N ALA A 157 -10.80 13.09 -1.90
CA ALA A 157 -11.65 13.29 -3.09
C ALA A 157 -11.32 12.30 -4.22
N ASP A 158 -10.07 11.86 -4.31
CA ASP A 158 -9.60 10.91 -5.33
C ASP A 158 -10.19 9.50 -5.16
N MET A 159 -10.68 9.16 -3.96
CA MET A 159 -11.14 7.81 -3.60
C MET A 159 -12.67 7.69 -3.53
N THR A 160 -13.44 8.60 -4.12
CA THR A 160 -14.91 8.47 -4.13
C THR A 160 -15.38 7.28 -4.96
N THR A 161 -16.63 6.87 -4.79
CA THR A 161 -17.24 5.78 -5.58
C THR A 161 -17.75 6.24 -6.94
N ASP A 162 -17.61 7.52 -7.27
CA ASP A 162 -18.07 8.08 -8.53
C ASP A 162 -17.36 7.46 -9.74
N PRO A 163 -18.03 7.31 -10.88
CA PRO A 163 -17.42 6.75 -12.08
C PRO A 163 -16.20 7.52 -12.57
N ASP A 164 -16.18 8.83 -12.38
CA ASP A 164 -15.10 9.76 -12.78
C ASP A 164 -14.02 9.97 -11.71
N SER A 165 -14.14 9.30 -10.54
CA SER A 165 -13.14 9.41 -9.49
C SER A 165 -11.76 8.90 -9.96
N TYR A 166 -10.70 9.50 -9.42
CA TYR A 166 -9.33 9.12 -9.76
C TYR A 166 -9.06 7.62 -9.59
N VAL A 167 -9.47 7.03 -8.44
CA VAL A 167 -9.23 5.61 -8.13
C VAL A 167 -9.82 4.66 -9.17
N ARG A 168 -10.94 5.03 -9.79
CA ARG A 168 -11.62 4.20 -10.81
C ARG A 168 -11.00 4.34 -12.19
N ASN A 169 -10.27 5.43 -12.43
CA ASN A 169 -9.69 5.80 -13.73
C ASN A 169 -8.15 5.69 -13.77
N ILE A 170 -7.52 5.10 -12.75
CA ILE A 170 -6.08 4.80 -12.80
C ILE A 170 -5.84 3.79 -13.93
N PRO A 171 -4.97 4.10 -14.93
CA PRO A 171 -4.67 3.19 -16.02
C PRO A 171 -4.10 1.85 -15.54
N ALA A 172 -4.29 0.81 -16.32
CA ALA A 172 -3.60 -0.44 -16.08
C ALA A 172 -2.09 -0.25 -16.26
N PRO A 173 -1.25 -0.88 -15.42
CA PRO A 173 0.20 -0.83 -15.62
C PRO A 173 0.60 -1.59 -16.89
N PRO A 174 1.75 -1.26 -17.51
CA PRO A 174 2.24 -1.96 -18.71
C PRO A 174 2.51 -3.45 -18.47
N PHE A 175 2.74 -3.83 -17.22
CA PHE A 175 2.79 -5.21 -16.73
C PHE A 175 2.22 -5.25 -15.32
N LEU A 176 1.24 -6.11 -15.07
CA LEU A 176 0.68 -6.32 -13.75
C LEU A 176 1.45 -7.45 -13.04
N PRO A 177 2.21 -7.16 -11.96
CA PRO A 177 2.82 -8.21 -11.15
C PRO A 177 1.73 -9.06 -10.46
N PRO A 178 2.06 -10.24 -9.94
CA PRO A 178 1.12 -11.01 -9.12
C PRO A 178 0.55 -10.20 -7.96
N VAL A 179 -0.78 -10.05 -7.89
CA VAL A 179 -1.48 -9.27 -6.86
C VAL A 179 -2.30 -10.20 -5.98
N GLY A 180 -2.07 -10.11 -4.66
CA GLY A 180 -2.90 -10.65 -3.61
C GLY A 180 -3.64 -9.56 -2.85
N ILE A 181 -4.94 -9.72 -2.63
CA ILE A 181 -5.76 -8.82 -1.84
C ILE A 181 -6.22 -9.55 -0.59
N ILE A 182 -5.92 -8.99 0.57
CA ILE A 182 -6.42 -9.47 1.87
C ILE A 182 -7.46 -8.47 2.35
N ALA A 183 -8.72 -8.89 2.45
CA ALA A 183 -9.83 -8.07 2.94
C ALA A 183 -10.23 -8.48 4.35
N GLY A 184 -10.60 -7.51 5.17
CA GLY A 184 -11.15 -7.75 6.51
C GLY A 184 -12.64 -8.05 6.44
N LYS A 185 -13.09 -9.13 7.05
CA LYS A 185 -14.50 -9.52 7.09
C LYS A 185 -15.35 -8.50 7.87
N PHE A 186 -14.75 -7.85 8.87
CA PHE A 186 -15.39 -6.84 9.71
C PHE A 186 -14.89 -5.42 9.39
N ASP A 187 -14.47 -5.20 8.15
CA ASP A 187 -13.98 -3.89 7.69
C ASP A 187 -15.17 -2.96 7.42
N GLY A 188 -15.46 -2.08 8.38
CA GLY A 188 -16.53 -1.07 8.28
C GLY A 188 -16.18 0.15 7.43
N LYS A 189 -14.95 0.23 6.84
CA LYS A 189 -14.50 1.36 6.01
C LYS A 189 -14.45 1.02 4.52
N VAL A 190 -13.99 -0.19 4.20
CA VAL A 190 -13.83 -0.68 2.84
C VAL A 190 -14.50 -2.06 2.75
N PRO A 191 -15.74 -2.13 2.24
CA PRO A 191 -16.42 -3.39 2.02
C PRO A 191 -15.59 -4.34 1.15
N VAL A 192 -15.73 -5.64 1.37
CA VAL A 192 -14.96 -6.68 0.67
C VAL A 192 -15.02 -6.51 -0.85
N GLU A 193 -16.20 -6.15 -1.39
CA GLU A 193 -16.44 -5.96 -2.83
C GLU A 193 -15.66 -4.75 -3.37
N ALA A 194 -15.50 -3.70 -2.55
CA ALA A 194 -14.78 -2.50 -2.92
C ALA A 194 -13.26 -2.71 -3.02
N THR A 195 -12.74 -3.83 -2.47
CA THR A 195 -11.32 -4.16 -2.56
C THR A 195 -10.90 -4.73 -3.91
N ALA A 196 -11.83 -5.21 -4.74
CA ALA A 196 -11.53 -5.83 -6.03
C ALA A 196 -10.84 -4.86 -6.99
N LEU A 197 -9.83 -5.35 -7.71
CA LEU A 197 -9.22 -4.58 -8.81
C LEU A 197 -10.25 -4.26 -9.92
N PRO A 198 -9.96 -3.29 -10.78
CA PRO A 198 -10.74 -3.06 -12.00
C PRO A 198 -10.89 -4.34 -12.83
N GLU A 199 -11.96 -4.39 -13.63
CA GLU A 199 -12.22 -5.49 -14.53
C GLU A 199 -11.03 -5.73 -15.47
N GLY A 200 -10.74 -7.01 -15.77
CA GLY A 200 -9.60 -7.39 -16.60
C GLY A 200 -8.24 -7.44 -15.87
N GLN A 201 -8.16 -7.01 -14.61
CA GLN A 201 -6.93 -7.11 -13.83
C GLN A 201 -6.99 -8.30 -12.86
N PRO A 202 -6.24 -9.40 -13.12
CA PRO A 202 -6.29 -10.58 -12.28
C PRO A 202 -5.68 -10.34 -10.89
N CYS A 203 -6.31 -10.89 -9.86
CA CYS A 203 -5.77 -10.95 -8.50
C CYS A 203 -6.24 -12.18 -7.74
N GLN A 204 -5.49 -12.56 -6.73
CA GLN A 204 -5.93 -13.56 -5.73
C GLN A 204 -6.56 -12.83 -4.54
N ARG A 205 -7.52 -13.43 -3.87
CA ARG A 205 -8.22 -12.81 -2.74
C ARG A 205 -8.29 -13.74 -1.55
N ALA A 206 -8.07 -13.17 -0.36
CA ALA A 206 -8.27 -13.84 0.93
C ALA A 206 -9.10 -12.95 1.86
N LEU A 207 -9.82 -13.59 2.80
CA LEU A 207 -10.55 -12.92 3.86
C LEU A 207 -9.92 -13.27 5.20
N VAL A 208 -9.83 -12.29 6.09
CA VAL A 208 -9.40 -12.47 7.47
C VAL A 208 -10.43 -11.86 8.43
N ASP A 209 -10.56 -12.45 9.61
CA ASP A 209 -11.57 -12.05 10.60
C ASP A 209 -11.08 -10.84 11.42
N CYS A 210 -10.92 -9.70 10.76
CA CYS A 210 -10.50 -8.46 11.41
C CYS A 210 -11.18 -7.20 10.82
N THR A 211 -10.99 -6.08 11.52
CA THR A 211 -11.41 -4.74 11.09
C THR A 211 -10.39 -4.10 10.16
N HIS A 212 -10.71 -2.95 9.55
CA HIS A 212 -9.78 -2.19 8.69
C HIS A 212 -8.42 -1.88 9.34
N PRO A 213 -8.34 -1.35 10.58
CA PRO A 213 -7.06 -1.19 11.25
C PRO A 213 -6.37 -2.51 11.60
N GLY A 214 -7.14 -3.55 11.90
CA GLY A 214 -6.65 -4.88 12.21
C GLY A 214 -5.90 -5.56 11.06
N LEU A 215 -6.10 -5.12 9.82
CA LEU A 215 -5.35 -5.61 8.66
C LEU A 215 -3.85 -5.29 8.72
N ARG A 216 -3.42 -4.33 9.54
CA ARG A 216 -2.01 -3.99 9.75
C ARG A 216 -1.37 -4.78 10.88
N ASP A 217 -2.17 -5.50 11.66
CA ASP A 217 -1.68 -6.37 12.72
C ASP A 217 -1.09 -7.65 12.12
N PRO A 218 0.20 -7.94 12.38
CA PRO A 218 0.83 -9.16 11.88
C PRO A 218 0.14 -10.44 12.40
N GLY A 219 -0.45 -10.42 13.58
CA GLY A 219 -1.22 -11.54 14.11
C GLY A 219 -2.37 -11.96 13.21
N ASN A 220 -2.97 -11.01 12.49
CA ASN A 220 -4.09 -11.28 11.59
C ASN A 220 -3.67 -11.62 10.16
N THR A 221 -2.55 -11.08 9.65
CA THR A 221 -2.27 -11.04 8.21
C THR A 221 -0.93 -11.62 7.80
N LEU A 222 0.07 -11.70 8.69
CA LEU A 222 1.44 -12.09 8.34
C LEU A 222 1.52 -13.44 7.64
N SER A 223 0.80 -14.45 8.14
CA SER A 223 0.79 -15.79 7.55
C SER A 223 0.27 -15.77 6.11
N ALA A 224 -0.83 -15.06 5.86
CA ALA A 224 -1.40 -14.92 4.52
C ALA A 224 -0.48 -14.13 3.58
N ILE A 225 0.14 -13.04 4.07
CA ILE A 225 1.12 -12.26 3.33
C ILE A 225 2.29 -13.17 2.91
N LEU A 226 2.92 -13.86 3.85
CA LEU A 226 4.08 -14.71 3.57
C LEU A 226 3.72 -15.87 2.63
N TYR A 227 2.53 -16.46 2.80
CA TYR A 227 2.05 -17.51 1.90
C TYR A 227 1.92 -16.99 0.47
N PHE A 228 1.26 -15.85 0.28
CA PHE A 228 1.13 -15.23 -1.04
C PHE A 228 2.47 -14.82 -1.65
N LEU A 229 3.36 -14.20 -0.88
CA LEU A 229 4.68 -13.82 -1.36
C LEU A 229 5.51 -15.03 -1.83
N ARG A 230 5.27 -16.21 -1.29
CA ARG A 230 5.96 -17.46 -1.70
C ARG A 230 5.28 -18.14 -2.88
N ARG A 231 3.95 -18.22 -2.89
CA ARG A 231 3.16 -19.06 -3.80
C ARG A 231 2.45 -18.31 -4.90
N LYS A 232 2.28 -16.98 -4.77
CA LYS A 232 1.48 -16.11 -5.67
C LYS A 232 -0.01 -16.49 -5.72
N THR A 233 -0.48 -17.25 -4.73
CA THR A 233 -1.86 -17.67 -4.54
C THR A 233 -2.16 -17.77 -3.05
N PHE A 234 -3.45 -17.80 -2.68
CA PHE A 234 -3.93 -18.08 -1.32
C PHE A 234 -4.49 -19.51 -1.17
N ARG A 235 -4.33 -20.34 -2.21
CA ARG A 235 -4.82 -21.74 -2.24
C ARG A 235 -3.66 -22.71 -2.34
#